data_d84142f2fcaa12caa5faaa927f9e291f
#
_entry.id   d84142f2fcaa12caa5faaa927f9e291f
#
_cell.length_a   1.000
_cell.length_b   1.000
_cell.length_c   1.000
_cell.angle_alpha   90.00
_cell.angle_beta   90.00
_cell.angle_gamma   90.00
#
_symmetry.space_group_name_H-M   'P 1'
#
loop_
_entity.id
_entity.type
_entity.pdbx_description
1 polymer ?
#
loop_
_entity_poly.entity_id
_entity_poly.type
_entity_poly.pdbx_seq_one_letter_code
_entity_poly.pdbx_strand_id
1 'polypeptide(L)'
;LRIGAALQDAALDPKQTGLELLRLQGRLYGLSGRDTATRISELESLIEIGDAIKRQVGTYSGGMKRRLDLAASLMHNPEVLFLDEPTTGLDPISRSRVWDEVRRINRELGVTIFLTTQYLEEADALADRIGIITHGQLAREGTPDELKRQIGTDVIVARIEGDALAAKRALENIDAVEAVDVYEEEVSIRVANGASFISAVALALNAASIHVRELTLRTPTLDDVFLSVTGGRFQQQEAIDEEKAR
;
A
#
# COMPACT_ATOMS: atom_id res chain seq x y z
N LEU A 1 -7.89 -22.00 18.14
CA LEU A 1 -7.49 -21.63 16.77
C LEU A 1 -6.68 -20.31 16.84
N ARG A 2 -5.47 -20.28 16.24
CA ARG A 2 -4.57 -19.11 16.31
C ARG A 2 -4.62 -18.26 15.02
N ILE A 3 -5.36 -18.72 14.01
CA ILE A 3 -5.39 -18.13 12.68
C ILE A 3 -6.82 -17.73 12.33
N GLY A 4 -7.00 -16.48 11.88
CA GLY A 4 -8.19 -15.97 11.23
C GLY A 4 -7.96 -15.81 9.74
N ALA A 5 -9.02 -15.83 8.94
CA ALA A 5 -8.96 -15.56 7.51
C ALA A 5 -10.22 -14.82 7.04
N ALA A 6 -10.04 -13.81 6.21
CA ALA A 6 -11.10 -13.16 5.46
C ALA A 6 -10.74 -13.25 3.96
N LEU A 7 -11.56 -14.01 3.23
CA LEU A 7 -11.34 -14.28 1.81
C LEU A 7 -11.85 -13.13 0.95
N GLN A 8 -11.51 -13.13 -0.34
CA GLN A 8 -11.93 -12.13 -1.31
C GLN A 8 -13.45 -11.97 -1.34
N ASP A 9 -14.19 -13.08 -1.43
CA ASP A 9 -15.64 -13.09 -1.34
C ASP A 9 -16.08 -13.36 0.10
N ALA A 10 -16.66 -12.35 0.74
CA ALA A 10 -17.22 -12.51 2.07
C ALA A 10 -18.44 -13.46 2.05
N ALA A 11 -18.28 -14.65 2.61
CA ALA A 11 -19.33 -15.66 2.68
C ALA A 11 -20.39 -15.31 3.76
N LEU A 12 -20.98 -14.13 3.66
CA LEU A 12 -21.97 -13.62 4.61
C LEU A 12 -23.38 -13.96 4.17
N ASP A 13 -24.19 -14.60 5.03
CA ASP A 13 -25.61 -14.84 4.74
C ASP A 13 -26.39 -13.52 4.71
N PRO A 14 -26.97 -13.12 3.56
CA PRO A 14 -27.67 -11.84 3.43
C PRO A 14 -28.95 -11.76 4.26
N LYS A 15 -29.47 -12.89 4.74
CA LYS A 15 -30.71 -12.96 5.55
C LYS A 15 -30.45 -12.77 7.04
N GLN A 16 -29.23 -13.00 7.51
CA GLN A 16 -28.84 -12.77 8.90
C GLN A 16 -28.57 -11.28 9.15
N THR A 17 -28.75 -10.86 10.39
CA THR A 17 -28.20 -9.59 10.87
C THR A 17 -26.70 -9.75 11.18
N GLY A 18 -25.96 -8.64 11.17
CA GLY A 18 -24.53 -8.67 11.56
C GLY A 18 -24.34 -9.25 12.97
N LEU A 19 -25.23 -8.91 13.89
CA LEU A 19 -25.21 -9.41 15.27
C LEU A 19 -25.44 -10.92 15.35
N GLU A 20 -26.39 -11.46 14.59
CA GLU A 20 -26.65 -12.91 14.53
C GLU A 20 -25.47 -13.67 13.97
N LEU A 21 -24.83 -13.12 12.92
CA LEU A 21 -23.64 -13.67 12.29
C LEU A 21 -22.48 -13.76 13.32
N LEU A 22 -22.16 -12.65 14.01
CA LEU A 22 -21.07 -12.65 15.00
C LEU A 22 -21.38 -13.58 16.18
N ARG A 23 -22.64 -13.66 16.61
CA ARG A 23 -23.05 -14.65 17.64
C ARG A 23 -22.88 -16.08 17.16
N LEU A 24 -23.18 -16.37 15.91
CA LEU A 24 -22.97 -17.69 15.32
C LEU A 24 -21.48 -18.01 15.28
N GLN A 25 -20.64 -17.09 14.84
CA GLN A 25 -19.18 -17.27 14.81
C GLN A 25 -18.63 -17.55 16.22
N GLY A 26 -19.04 -16.76 17.23
CA GLY A 26 -18.62 -17.00 18.59
C GLY A 26 -18.96 -18.42 19.07
N ARG A 27 -20.17 -18.92 18.76
CA ARG A 27 -20.57 -20.31 19.11
C ARG A 27 -19.75 -21.35 18.36
N LEU A 28 -19.49 -21.14 17.06
CA LEU A 28 -18.69 -22.06 16.24
C LEU A 28 -17.26 -22.18 16.78
N TYR A 29 -16.72 -21.09 17.32
CA TYR A 29 -15.40 -21.08 17.98
C TYR A 29 -15.42 -21.54 19.45
N GLY A 30 -16.61 -21.93 19.97
CA GLY A 30 -16.75 -22.46 21.34
C GLY A 30 -16.75 -21.39 22.45
N LEU A 31 -16.96 -20.12 22.10
CA LEU A 31 -17.08 -19.05 23.10
C LEU A 31 -18.39 -19.18 23.88
N SER A 32 -18.32 -18.91 25.19
CA SER A 32 -19.54 -18.79 26.00
C SER A 32 -20.40 -17.61 25.52
N GLY A 33 -21.69 -17.61 25.87
CA GLY A 33 -22.58 -16.49 25.52
C GLY A 33 -22.09 -15.15 26.09
N ARG A 34 -21.47 -15.16 27.29
CA ARG A 34 -20.90 -13.97 27.93
C ARG A 34 -19.65 -13.49 27.15
N ASP A 35 -18.72 -14.42 26.87
CA ASP A 35 -17.49 -14.08 26.15
C ASP A 35 -17.80 -13.59 24.72
N THR A 36 -18.77 -14.23 24.06
CA THR A 36 -19.28 -13.79 22.76
C THR A 36 -19.80 -12.35 22.81
N ALA A 37 -20.61 -12.00 23.83
CA ALA A 37 -21.16 -10.66 23.95
C ALA A 37 -20.05 -9.61 24.21
N THR A 38 -19.10 -9.93 25.09
CA THR A 38 -17.92 -9.07 25.35
C THR A 38 -17.13 -8.85 24.07
N ARG A 39 -16.81 -9.94 23.35
CA ARG A 39 -16.03 -9.87 22.12
C ARG A 39 -16.73 -9.09 21.01
N ILE A 40 -18.04 -9.23 20.86
CA ILE A 40 -18.82 -8.43 19.92
C ILE A 40 -18.70 -6.95 20.26
N SER A 41 -18.83 -6.57 21.55
CA SER A 41 -18.72 -5.16 21.95
C SER A 41 -17.36 -4.56 21.64
N GLU A 42 -16.26 -5.33 21.83
CA GLU A 42 -14.91 -4.92 21.44
C GLU A 42 -14.80 -4.69 19.92
N LEU A 43 -15.31 -5.64 19.13
CA LEU A 43 -15.25 -5.59 17.68
C LEU A 43 -16.16 -4.52 17.07
N GLU A 44 -17.34 -4.24 17.68
CA GLU A 44 -18.21 -3.15 17.27
C GLU A 44 -17.51 -1.79 17.28
N SER A 45 -16.66 -1.55 18.28
CA SER A 45 -15.86 -0.32 18.36
C SER A 45 -14.79 -0.23 17.27
N LEU A 46 -14.33 -1.39 16.78
CA LEU A 46 -13.30 -1.47 15.75
C LEU A 46 -13.88 -1.26 14.34
N ILE A 47 -15.01 -1.92 14.03
CA ILE A 47 -15.58 -1.97 12.67
C ILE A 47 -16.52 -0.82 12.33
N GLU A 48 -16.93 -0.03 13.29
CA GLU A 48 -17.71 1.22 13.13
C GLU A 48 -18.94 1.12 12.20
N ILE A 49 -19.66 -0.01 12.24
CA ILE A 49 -20.93 -0.15 11.47
C ILE A 49 -22.15 0.31 12.26
N GLY A 50 -21.99 0.66 13.54
CA GLY A 50 -23.00 1.23 14.40
C GLY A 50 -24.29 0.40 14.46
N ASP A 51 -25.44 1.07 14.54
CA ASP A 51 -26.75 0.39 14.60
C ASP A 51 -27.07 -0.49 13.38
N ALA A 52 -26.30 -0.39 12.30
CA ALA A 52 -26.48 -1.27 11.15
C ALA A 52 -26.21 -2.74 11.48
N ILE A 53 -25.46 -3.05 12.54
CA ILE A 53 -25.24 -4.42 13.00
C ILE A 53 -26.53 -5.19 13.28
N LYS A 54 -27.63 -4.47 13.60
CA LYS A 54 -28.98 -5.02 13.84
C LYS A 54 -29.80 -5.21 12.57
N ARG A 55 -29.35 -4.71 11.41
CA ARG A 55 -30.00 -4.86 10.12
C ARG A 55 -29.50 -6.10 9.38
N GLN A 56 -30.27 -6.57 8.43
CA GLN A 56 -29.88 -7.68 7.57
C GLN A 56 -28.66 -7.31 6.72
N VAL A 57 -27.70 -8.21 6.64
CA VAL A 57 -26.44 -8.08 5.87
C VAL A 57 -26.70 -7.82 4.38
N GLY A 58 -27.82 -8.33 3.85
CA GLY A 58 -28.26 -8.05 2.48
C GLY A 58 -28.43 -6.57 2.17
N THR A 59 -28.68 -5.72 3.21
CA THR A 59 -28.84 -4.26 3.08
C THR A 59 -27.54 -3.47 3.22
N TYR A 60 -26.39 -4.15 3.44
CA TYR A 60 -25.13 -3.50 3.67
C TYR A 60 -24.45 -3.07 2.36
N SER A 61 -23.70 -1.97 2.41
CA SER A 61 -22.76 -1.65 1.34
C SER A 61 -21.61 -2.65 1.31
N GLY A 62 -20.83 -2.69 0.21
CA GLY A 62 -19.65 -3.55 0.08
C GLY A 62 -18.66 -3.33 1.23
N GLY A 63 -18.36 -2.07 1.56
CA GLY A 63 -17.48 -1.73 2.68
C GLY A 63 -18.03 -2.19 4.04
N MET A 64 -19.34 -2.10 4.29
CA MET A 64 -19.95 -2.61 5.52
C MET A 64 -19.86 -4.14 5.61
N LYS A 65 -20.07 -4.84 4.50
CA LYS A 65 -19.90 -6.30 4.44
C LYS A 65 -18.47 -6.69 4.74
N ARG A 66 -17.48 -5.99 4.15
CA ARG A 66 -16.06 -6.27 4.37
C ARG A 66 -15.66 -6.06 5.83
N ARG A 67 -16.14 -4.98 6.45
CA ARG A 67 -15.88 -4.72 7.88
C ARG A 67 -16.50 -5.77 8.79
N LEU A 68 -17.71 -6.22 8.50
CA LEU A 68 -18.35 -7.32 9.25
C LEU A 68 -17.58 -8.63 9.08
N ASP A 69 -17.06 -8.92 7.89
CA ASP A 69 -16.24 -10.11 7.61
C ASP A 69 -14.91 -10.09 8.38
N LEU A 70 -14.26 -8.93 8.44
CA LEU A 70 -13.09 -8.71 9.31
C LEU A 70 -13.43 -8.99 10.78
N ALA A 71 -14.54 -8.47 11.29
CA ALA A 71 -14.96 -8.74 12.66
C ALA A 71 -15.23 -10.23 12.90
N ALA A 72 -15.88 -10.90 11.95
CA ALA A 72 -16.15 -12.34 12.05
C ALA A 72 -14.86 -13.16 12.12
N SER A 73 -13.84 -12.78 11.33
CA SER A 73 -12.53 -13.44 11.32
C SER A 73 -11.71 -13.20 12.61
N LEU A 74 -12.05 -12.18 13.38
CA LEU A 74 -11.41 -11.81 14.66
C LEU A 74 -12.13 -12.36 15.90
N MET A 75 -13.30 -13.00 15.76
CA MET A 75 -14.13 -13.43 16.90
C MET A 75 -13.40 -14.31 17.89
N HIS A 76 -12.51 -15.19 17.44
CA HIS A 76 -11.76 -16.15 18.25
C HIS A 76 -10.40 -15.64 18.72
N ASN A 77 -10.14 -14.36 18.59
CA ASN A 77 -8.90 -13.68 18.98
C ASN A 77 -7.64 -14.33 18.36
N PRO A 78 -7.52 -14.36 17.03
CA PRO A 78 -6.38 -14.96 16.35
C PRO A 78 -5.09 -14.16 16.60
N GLU A 79 -3.94 -14.84 16.51
CA GLU A 79 -2.62 -14.19 16.52
C GLU A 79 -2.20 -13.74 15.11
N VAL A 80 -2.70 -14.43 14.09
CA VAL A 80 -2.43 -14.15 12.68
C VAL A 80 -3.74 -14.04 11.91
N LEU A 81 -3.88 -13.00 11.11
CA LEU A 81 -5.03 -12.79 10.23
C LEU A 81 -4.58 -12.77 8.78
N PHE A 82 -5.16 -13.66 7.96
CA PHE A 82 -4.98 -13.67 6.52
C PHE A 82 -6.10 -12.87 5.86
N LEU A 83 -5.72 -11.93 5.01
CA LEU A 83 -6.64 -11.10 4.23
C LEU A 83 -6.35 -11.30 2.73
N ASP A 84 -7.32 -11.82 2.02
CA ASP A 84 -7.19 -12.01 0.58
C ASP A 84 -7.89 -10.87 -0.14
N GLU A 85 -7.09 -10.00 -0.80
CA GLU A 85 -7.52 -8.81 -1.53
C GLU A 85 -8.59 -7.97 -0.78
N PRO A 86 -8.28 -7.45 0.44
CA PRO A 86 -9.30 -6.92 1.35
C PRO A 86 -10.08 -5.72 0.83
N THR A 87 -9.58 -5.01 -0.17
CA THR A 87 -10.23 -3.78 -0.68
C THR A 87 -10.67 -3.87 -2.14
N THR A 88 -10.57 -5.05 -2.75
CA THR A 88 -11.01 -5.24 -4.14
C THR A 88 -12.51 -4.96 -4.30
N GLY A 89 -12.86 -4.17 -5.32
CA GLY A 89 -14.23 -3.77 -5.62
C GLY A 89 -14.80 -2.67 -4.71
N LEU A 90 -14.01 -2.10 -3.79
CA LEU A 90 -14.44 -0.99 -2.96
C LEU A 90 -14.12 0.37 -3.62
N ASP A 91 -14.98 1.35 -3.35
CA ASP A 91 -14.71 2.74 -3.68
C ASP A 91 -13.54 3.30 -2.84
N PRO A 92 -12.88 4.41 -3.25
CA PRO A 92 -11.70 4.94 -2.55
C PRO A 92 -11.95 5.28 -1.08
N ILE A 93 -13.14 5.78 -0.73
CA ILE A 93 -13.48 6.15 0.65
C ILE A 93 -13.63 4.89 1.51
N SER A 94 -14.32 3.88 0.99
CA SER A 94 -14.47 2.59 1.67
C SER A 94 -13.14 1.87 1.82
N ARG A 95 -12.24 1.95 0.82
CA ARG A 95 -10.89 1.40 0.86
C ARG A 95 -10.06 2.04 1.99
N SER A 96 -10.02 3.36 2.06
CA SER A 96 -9.29 4.07 3.12
C SER A 96 -9.75 3.66 4.52
N ARG A 97 -11.06 3.50 4.73
CA ARG A 97 -11.61 3.02 6.01
C ARG A 97 -11.14 1.60 6.36
N VAL A 98 -11.13 0.68 5.39
CA VAL A 98 -10.62 -0.69 5.61
C VAL A 98 -9.13 -0.64 5.96
N TRP A 99 -8.33 0.21 5.32
CA TRP A 99 -6.91 0.40 5.67
C TRP A 99 -6.73 0.87 7.12
N ASP A 100 -7.54 1.82 7.55
CA ASP A 100 -7.47 2.31 8.94
C ASP A 100 -7.86 1.21 9.94
N GLU A 101 -8.84 0.39 9.61
CA GLU A 101 -9.24 -0.77 10.43
C GLU A 101 -8.12 -1.82 10.49
N VAL A 102 -7.50 -2.15 9.36
CA VAL A 102 -6.36 -3.09 9.29
C VAL A 102 -5.20 -2.58 10.16
N ARG A 103 -4.87 -1.29 10.09
CA ARG A 103 -3.85 -0.69 10.96
C ARG A 103 -4.23 -0.77 12.44
N ARG A 104 -5.49 -0.52 12.78
CA ARG A 104 -6.00 -0.61 14.16
C ARG A 104 -5.94 -2.04 14.68
N ILE A 105 -6.36 -3.03 13.91
CA ILE A 105 -6.25 -4.45 14.25
C ILE A 105 -4.81 -4.82 14.60
N ASN A 106 -3.87 -4.43 13.76
CA ASN A 106 -2.45 -4.71 13.99
C ASN A 106 -1.93 -4.02 15.25
N ARG A 107 -2.17 -2.70 15.40
CA ARG A 107 -1.59 -1.89 16.49
C ARG A 107 -2.27 -2.10 17.84
N GLU A 108 -3.60 -2.16 17.87
CA GLU A 108 -4.37 -2.20 19.12
C GLU A 108 -4.57 -3.63 19.62
N LEU A 109 -4.75 -4.60 18.72
CA LEU A 109 -4.94 -6.01 19.07
C LEU A 109 -3.65 -6.83 18.99
N GLY A 110 -2.57 -6.29 18.43
CA GLY A 110 -1.30 -7.00 18.28
C GLY A 110 -1.36 -8.18 17.29
N VAL A 111 -2.35 -8.20 16.41
CA VAL A 111 -2.54 -9.28 15.45
C VAL A 111 -1.57 -9.11 14.28
N THR A 112 -0.81 -10.14 13.97
CA THR A 112 0.00 -10.17 12.74
C THR A 112 -0.91 -10.31 11.53
N ILE A 113 -0.76 -9.43 10.53
CA ILE A 113 -1.59 -9.46 9.34
C ILE A 113 -0.75 -9.90 8.15
N PHE A 114 -1.23 -10.92 7.44
CA PHE A 114 -0.73 -11.32 6.13
C PHE A 114 -1.80 -11.01 5.09
N LEU A 115 -1.52 -10.07 4.19
CA LEU A 115 -2.48 -9.69 3.17
C LEU A 115 -1.94 -9.94 1.76
N THR A 116 -2.82 -10.34 0.85
CA THR A 116 -2.57 -10.29 -0.58
C THR A 116 -3.26 -9.06 -1.17
N THR A 117 -2.64 -8.43 -2.16
CA THR A 117 -3.26 -7.32 -2.89
C THR A 117 -2.67 -7.19 -4.29
N GLN A 118 -3.48 -6.70 -5.21
CA GLN A 118 -3.06 -6.23 -6.52
C GLN A 118 -2.87 -4.69 -6.56
N TYR A 119 -3.19 -4.01 -5.47
CA TYR A 119 -3.04 -2.55 -5.35
C TYR A 119 -1.71 -2.22 -4.66
N LEU A 120 -0.74 -1.71 -5.42
CA LEU A 120 0.58 -1.36 -4.89
C LEU A 120 0.51 -0.24 -3.86
N GLU A 121 -0.45 0.69 -3.99
CA GLU A 121 -0.73 1.71 -2.99
C GLU A 121 -1.16 1.12 -1.64
N GLU A 122 -1.94 0.03 -1.65
CA GLU A 122 -2.34 -0.68 -0.42
C GLU A 122 -1.14 -1.31 0.27
N ALA A 123 -0.28 -2.00 -0.51
CA ALA A 123 0.94 -2.58 0.00
C ALA A 123 1.86 -1.51 0.61
N ASP A 124 2.03 -0.38 -0.09
CA ASP A 124 2.86 0.75 0.39
C ASP A 124 2.30 1.39 1.67
N ALA A 125 0.98 1.48 1.78
CA ALA A 125 0.32 2.09 2.93
C ALA A 125 0.28 1.21 4.17
N LEU A 126 0.21 -0.12 4.02
CA LEU A 126 -0.09 -1.04 5.11
C LEU A 126 1.06 -1.95 5.53
N ALA A 127 1.93 -2.33 4.59
CA ALA A 127 2.87 -3.40 4.86
C ALA A 127 4.18 -2.93 5.49
N ASP A 128 4.63 -3.62 6.53
CA ASP A 128 5.99 -3.49 7.05
C ASP A 128 7.00 -4.21 6.13
N ARG A 129 6.57 -5.29 5.48
CA ARG A 129 7.35 -6.06 4.50
C ARG A 129 6.48 -6.50 3.33
N ILE A 130 7.04 -6.47 2.14
CA ILE A 130 6.36 -6.81 0.89
C ILE A 130 7.12 -7.93 0.20
N GLY A 131 6.39 -8.92 -0.29
CA GLY A 131 6.88 -9.93 -1.22
C GLY A 131 6.21 -9.76 -2.58
N ILE A 132 6.99 -9.52 -3.63
CA ILE A 132 6.49 -9.46 -5.01
C ILE A 132 6.58 -10.84 -5.63
N ILE A 133 5.43 -11.37 -6.04
CA ILE A 133 5.32 -12.69 -6.66
C ILE A 133 5.08 -12.50 -8.16
N THR A 134 5.86 -13.21 -8.98
CA THR A 134 5.66 -13.29 -10.42
C THR A 134 5.89 -14.73 -10.89
N HIS A 135 5.02 -15.24 -11.77
CA HIS A 135 5.06 -16.62 -12.26
C HIS A 135 5.16 -17.68 -11.14
N GLY A 136 4.48 -17.46 -10.02
CA GLY A 136 4.48 -18.39 -8.88
C GLY A 136 5.78 -18.40 -8.07
N GLN A 137 6.69 -17.47 -8.28
CA GLN A 137 7.95 -17.33 -7.55
C GLN A 137 8.06 -15.99 -6.86
N LEU A 138 8.67 -15.98 -5.67
CA LEU A 138 9.02 -14.76 -4.97
C LEU A 138 10.18 -14.07 -5.70
N ALA A 139 9.90 -12.96 -6.36
CA ALA A 139 10.87 -12.25 -7.19
C ALA A 139 11.67 -11.20 -6.39
N ARG A 140 11.03 -10.52 -5.44
CA ARG A 140 11.64 -9.55 -4.52
C ARG A 140 10.95 -9.58 -3.18
N GLU A 141 11.70 -9.26 -2.13
CA GLU A 141 11.17 -9.12 -0.77
C GLU A 141 11.95 -8.01 -0.04
N GLY A 142 11.25 -7.22 0.77
CA GLY A 142 11.85 -6.14 1.57
C GLY A 142 10.80 -5.23 2.20
N THR A 143 11.24 -4.22 2.93
CA THR A 143 10.36 -3.11 3.31
C THR A 143 10.01 -2.28 2.08
N PRO A 144 8.88 -1.51 2.09
CA PRO A 144 8.55 -0.62 0.98
C PRO A 144 9.72 0.28 0.56
N ASP A 145 10.40 0.88 1.54
CA ASP A 145 11.52 1.79 1.29
C ASP A 145 12.77 1.08 0.74
N GLU A 146 13.05 -0.14 1.21
CA GLU A 146 14.16 -0.94 0.66
C GLU A 146 13.92 -1.29 -0.81
N LEU A 147 12.70 -1.69 -1.14
CA LEU A 147 12.32 -2.05 -2.50
C LEU A 147 12.40 -0.84 -3.44
N LYS A 148 11.86 0.31 -3.03
CA LYS A 148 11.92 1.56 -3.81
C LYS A 148 13.36 2.01 -4.05
N ARG A 149 14.23 1.97 -3.03
CA ARG A 149 15.66 2.33 -3.15
C ARG A 149 16.44 1.44 -4.12
N GLN A 150 16.01 0.18 -4.34
CA GLN A 150 16.64 -0.70 -5.33
C GLN A 150 16.41 -0.25 -6.77
N ILE A 151 15.38 0.55 -7.04
CA ILE A 151 15.08 1.08 -8.38
C ILE A 151 15.91 2.31 -8.70
N GLY A 152 16.15 3.14 -7.70
CA GLY A 152 16.92 4.37 -7.85
C GLY A 152 16.79 5.27 -6.63
N THR A 153 17.51 6.38 -6.71
CA THR A 153 17.42 7.47 -5.75
C THR A 153 16.33 8.46 -6.15
N ASP A 154 15.93 9.31 -5.22
CA ASP A 154 15.00 10.39 -5.51
C ASP A 154 15.55 11.31 -6.61
N VAL A 155 14.68 11.82 -7.46
CA VAL A 155 15.03 12.77 -8.53
C VAL A 155 14.29 14.07 -8.32
N ILE A 156 15.04 15.14 -8.06
CA ILE A 156 14.48 16.50 -8.07
C ILE A 156 14.57 17.01 -9.52
N VAL A 157 13.42 17.33 -10.11
CA VAL A 157 13.32 17.87 -11.46
C VAL A 157 13.07 19.38 -11.35
N ALA A 158 13.99 20.18 -11.87
CA ALA A 158 13.87 21.63 -11.96
C ALA A 158 13.68 22.06 -13.42
N ARG A 159 12.60 22.80 -13.72
CA ARG A 159 12.48 23.56 -14.96
C ARG A 159 12.98 24.96 -14.75
N ILE A 160 13.98 25.36 -15.50
CA ILE A 160 14.71 26.60 -15.29
C ILE A 160 14.64 27.51 -16.52
N GLU A 161 14.82 28.80 -16.27
CA GLU A 161 15.13 29.81 -17.31
C GLU A 161 16.58 30.23 -17.14
N GLY A 162 17.39 30.10 -18.20
CA GLY A 162 18.76 30.56 -18.19
C GLY A 162 19.78 29.48 -18.58
N ASP A 163 21.02 29.65 -18.10
CA ASP A 163 22.13 28.76 -18.46
C ASP A 163 22.05 27.44 -17.68
N ALA A 164 21.63 26.39 -18.35
CA ALA A 164 21.50 25.04 -17.77
C ALA A 164 22.85 24.43 -17.35
N LEU A 165 23.95 24.83 -17.99
CA LEU A 165 25.30 24.40 -17.59
C LEU A 165 25.78 25.11 -16.31
N ALA A 166 25.38 26.36 -16.12
CA ALA A 166 25.63 27.07 -14.86
C ALA A 166 24.79 26.43 -13.71
N ALA A 167 23.53 26.05 -13.99
CA ALA A 167 22.71 25.30 -13.05
C ALA A 167 23.39 23.99 -12.63
N LYS A 168 23.85 23.20 -13.59
CA LYS A 168 24.55 21.94 -13.34
C LYS A 168 25.74 22.13 -12.40
N ARG A 169 26.62 23.09 -12.72
CA ARG A 169 27.81 23.41 -11.89
C ARG A 169 27.45 23.83 -10.46
N ALA A 170 26.37 24.62 -10.29
CA ALA A 170 25.91 25.05 -8.98
C ALA A 170 25.39 23.86 -8.13
N LEU A 171 24.72 22.92 -8.77
CA LEU A 171 24.09 21.77 -8.13
C LEU A 171 25.08 20.63 -7.82
N GLU A 172 26.08 20.41 -8.67
CA GLU A 172 27.16 19.41 -8.44
C GLU A 172 28.01 19.71 -7.20
N ASN A 173 27.97 20.95 -6.68
CA ASN A 173 28.67 21.33 -5.44
C ASN A 173 27.90 20.97 -4.16
N ILE A 174 26.73 20.37 -4.25
CA ILE A 174 25.93 19.94 -3.09
C ILE A 174 26.34 18.51 -2.76
N ASP A 175 26.89 18.27 -1.57
CA ASP A 175 27.48 16.96 -1.16
C ASP A 175 26.51 15.77 -1.30
N ALA A 176 25.20 16.00 -1.23
CA ALA A 176 24.17 14.97 -1.35
C ALA A 176 23.78 14.63 -2.78
N VAL A 177 24.27 15.39 -3.78
CA VAL A 177 23.91 15.19 -5.19
C VAL A 177 24.78 14.08 -5.78
N GLU A 178 24.14 13.02 -6.25
CA GLU A 178 24.81 11.87 -6.87
C GLU A 178 25.08 12.10 -8.36
N ALA A 179 24.13 12.76 -9.04
CA ALA A 179 24.25 13.11 -10.45
C ALA A 179 23.33 14.26 -10.83
N VAL A 180 23.74 15.04 -11.83
CA VAL A 180 22.95 16.11 -12.44
C VAL A 180 22.93 15.90 -13.95
N ASP A 181 21.76 15.64 -14.50
CA ASP A 181 21.51 15.50 -15.91
C ASP A 181 20.72 16.72 -16.41
N VAL A 182 21.12 17.24 -17.57
CA VAL A 182 20.50 18.44 -18.17
C VAL A 182 19.97 18.08 -19.55
N TYR A 183 18.68 18.40 -19.75
CA TYR A 183 18.03 18.27 -21.04
C TYR A 183 17.21 19.54 -21.34
N GLU A 184 17.68 20.36 -22.29
CA GLU A 184 17.08 21.67 -22.62
C GLU A 184 16.94 22.58 -21.37
N GLU A 185 15.70 22.91 -20.97
CA GLU A 185 15.36 23.73 -19.81
C GLU A 185 15.10 22.90 -18.56
N GLU A 186 15.22 21.57 -18.63
CA GLU A 186 14.97 20.65 -17.51
C GLU A 186 16.30 20.13 -16.93
N VAL A 187 16.43 20.26 -15.61
CA VAL A 187 17.56 19.73 -14.84
C VAL A 187 17.06 18.68 -13.89
N SER A 188 17.56 17.45 -14.04
CA SER A 188 17.26 16.31 -13.20
C SER A 188 18.40 16.05 -12.22
N ILE A 189 18.12 16.11 -10.92
CA ILE A 189 19.09 16.00 -9.85
C ILE A 189 18.82 14.72 -9.06
N ARG A 190 19.72 13.76 -9.07
CA ARG A 190 19.62 12.53 -8.27
C ARG A 190 20.21 12.74 -6.89
N VAL A 191 19.42 12.43 -5.86
CA VAL A 191 19.79 12.60 -4.45
C VAL A 191 19.24 11.46 -3.58
N ALA A 192 19.95 11.06 -2.55
CA ALA A 192 19.53 9.95 -1.68
C ALA A 192 18.24 10.22 -0.87
N ASN A 193 17.90 11.48 -0.63
CA ASN A 193 16.71 11.93 0.11
C ASN A 193 16.24 13.28 -0.42
N GLY A 194 15.52 13.27 -1.53
CA GLY A 194 15.11 14.47 -2.24
C GLY A 194 14.29 15.44 -1.41
N ALA A 195 13.41 14.93 -0.55
CA ALA A 195 12.58 15.76 0.31
C ALA A 195 13.40 16.70 1.23
N SER A 196 14.53 16.21 1.76
CA SER A 196 15.43 16.98 2.60
C SER A 196 16.28 18.00 1.83
N PHE A 197 16.50 17.75 0.53
CA PHE A 197 17.41 18.57 -0.29
C PHE A 197 16.71 19.52 -1.27
N ILE A 198 15.39 19.44 -1.42
CA ILE A 198 14.64 20.31 -2.34
C ILE A 198 14.88 21.81 -2.07
N SER A 199 14.96 22.21 -0.78
CA SER A 199 15.24 23.59 -0.40
C SER A 199 16.68 23.99 -0.72
N ALA A 200 17.66 23.11 -0.52
CA ALA A 200 19.07 23.37 -0.86
C ALA A 200 19.27 23.55 -2.36
N VAL A 201 18.60 22.73 -3.17
CA VAL A 201 18.59 22.83 -4.63
C VAL A 201 18.01 24.18 -5.08
N ALA A 202 16.85 24.58 -4.51
CA ALA A 202 16.25 25.88 -4.83
C ALA A 202 17.17 27.06 -4.50
N LEU A 203 17.82 27.03 -3.33
CA LEU A 203 18.75 28.07 -2.88
C LEU A 203 20.00 28.13 -3.76
N ALA A 204 20.56 26.98 -4.15
CA ALA A 204 21.75 26.92 -5.01
C ALA A 204 21.45 27.51 -6.41
N LEU A 205 20.30 27.17 -6.99
CA LEU A 205 19.88 27.74 -8.28
C LEU A 205 19.65 29.26 -8.19
N ASN A 206 18.99 29.71 -7.11
CA ASN A 206 18.78 31.15 -6.90
C ASN A 206 20.11 31.91 -6.71
N ALA A 207 21.07 31.35 -5.94
CA ALA A 207 22.40 31.94 -5.77
C ALA A 207 23.18 32.03 -7.07
N ALA A 208 22.95 31.10 -8.01
CA ALA A 208 23.50 31.13 -9.35
C ALA A 208 22.73 32.05 -10.32
N SER A 209 21.75 32.84 -9.82
CA SER A 209 20.87 33.70 -10.61
C SER A 209 20.05 32.96 -11.68
N ILE A 210 19.70 31.71 -11.41
CA ILE A 210 18.87 30.89 -12.28
C ILE A 210 17.43 30.96 -11.79
N HIS A 211 16.54 31.36 -12.68
CA HIS A 211 15.12 31.41 -12.39
C HIS A 211 14.50 29.99 -12.50
N VAL A 212 13.87 29.53 -11.40
CA VAL A 212 13.20 28.24 -11.35
C VAL A 212 11.72 28.45 -11.61
N ARG A 213 11.19 27.89 -12.71
CA ARG A 213 9.75 27.90 -13.03
C ARG A 213 9.00 26.85 -12.24
N GLU A 214 9.59 25.66 -12.12
CA GLU A 214 8.97 24.50 -11.47
C GLU A 214 10.04 23.67 -10.78
N LEU A 215 9.71 23.16 -9.59
CA LEU A 215 10.56 22.25 -8.86
C LEU A 215 9.70 21.09 -8.35
N THR A 216 9.95 19.90 -8.83
CA THR A 216 9.16 18.70 -8.55
C THR A 216 10.06 17.59 -7.99
N LEU A 217 9.62 16.93 -6.95
CA LEU A 217 10.27 15.73 -6.44
C LEU A 217 9.60 14.50 -7.02
N ARG A 218 10.39 13.62 -7.66
CA ARG A 218 9.98 12.29 -8.10
C ARG A 218 10.70 11.26 -7.24
N THR A 219 9.93 10.54 -6.44
CA THR A 219 10.42 9.40 -5.65
C THR A 219 10.02 8.10 -6.36
N PRO A 220 10.89 7.08 -6.38
CA PRO A 220 10.52 5.77 -6.87
C PRO A 220 9.30 5.23 -6.15
N THR A 221 8.41 4.58 -6.89
CA THR A 221 7.17 3.99 -6.39
C THR A 221 7.26 2.46 -6.38
N LEU A 222 6.33 1.79 -5.72
CA LEU A 222 6.24 0.32 -5.84
C LEU A 222 5.81 -0.12 -7.24
N ASP A 223 5.13 0.74 -8.00
CA ASP A 223 4.83 0.50 -9.42
C ASP A 223 6.12 0.38 -10.24
N ASP A 224 7.09 1.27 -10.00
CA ASP A 224 8.40 1.21 -10.65
C ASP A 224 9.14 -0.08 -10.27
N VAL A 225 9.06 -0.49 -8.99
CA VAL A 225 9.62 -1.77 -8.53
C VAL A 225 8.98 -2.94 -9.26
N PHE A 226 7.65 -2.97 -9.31
CA PHE A 226 6.90 -4.04 -9.96
C PHE A 226 7.23 -4.14 -11.45
N LEU A 227 7.25 -3.01 -12.15
CA LEU A 227 7.60 -2.95 -13.58
C LEU A 227 9.04 -3.42 -13.83
N SER A 228 9.99 -3.05 -12.98
CA SER A 228 11.38 -3.50 -13.12
C SER A 228 11.54 -5.00 -12.97
N VAL A 229 10.72 -5.61 -12.11
CA VAL A 229 10.75 -7.05 -11.83
C VAL A 229 10.00 -7.85 -12.90
N THR A 230 8.90 -7.30 -13.43
CA THR A 230 8.04 -7.96 -14.42
C THR A 230 8.37 -7.56 -15.85
N GLY A 231 8.68 -6.28 -16.12
CA GLY A 231 8.89 -5.72 -17.46
C GLY A 231 10.10 -6.29 -18.19
N GLY A 232 11.21 -6.54 -17.50
CA GLY A 232 12.39 -7.16 -18.11
C GLY A 232 12.19 -8.63 -18.53
N ARG A 233 11.19 -9.31 -17.97
CA ARG A 233 10.86 -10.70 -18.34
C ARG A 233 9.81 -10.79 -19.45
N PHE A 234 8.91 -9.81 -19.57
CA PHE A 234 7.97 -9.74 -20.69
C PHE A 234 8.71 -9.57 -22.02
N GLN A 235 9.72 -8.69 -22.08
CA GLN A 235 10.55 -8.52 -23.28
C GLN A 235 11.36 -9.78 -23.62
N GLN A 236 11.83 -10.54 -22.63
CA GLN A 236 12.52 -11.81 -22.85
C GLN A 236 11.57 -12.91 -23.33
N GLN A 237 10.33 -12.94 -22.81
CA GLN A 237 9.35 -13.95 -23.20
C GLN A 237 8.82 -13.68 -24.62
N GLU A 238 8.55 -12.42 -24.97
CA GLU A 238 8.17 -12.04 -26.33
C GLU A 238 9.29 -12.38 -27.35
N ALA A 239 10.55 -12.12 -27.01
CA ALA A 239 11.68 -12.48 -27.85
C ALA A 239 11.83 -14.00 -28.04
N ILE A 240 11.59 -14.81 -27.00
CA ILE A 240 11.62 -16.29 -27.08
C ILE A 240 10.44 -16.81 -27.90
N ASP A 241 9.26 -16.24 -27.74
CA ASP A 241 8.06 -16.65 -28.47
C ASP A 241 8.14 -16.24 -29.96
N GLU A 242 8.74 -15.09 -30.29
CA GLU A 242 9.06 -14.69 -31.67
C GLU A 242 10.12 -15.60 -32.31
N GLU A 243 11.12 -16.05 -31.56
CA GLU A 243 12.15 -16.97 -32.05
C GLU A 243 11.61 -18.39 -32.31
N LYS A 244 10.63 -18.81 -31.51
CA LYS A 244 9.91 -20.09 -31.70
C LYS A 244 8.88 -20.09 -32.84
N ALA A 245 8.43 -18.89 -33.24
CA ALA A 245 7.46 -18.71 -34.31
C ALA A 245 8.11 -18.55 -35.73
N ARG A 246 9.44 -18.49 -35.78
CA ARG A 246 10.26 -18.53 -37.02
C ARG A 246 10.82 -19.93 -37.28
#